data_d9f72680e4b5a5da93911bcd43e7cc91
#
_entry.id   d9f72680e4b5a5da93911bcd43e7cc91
#
_cell.length_a   1.000
_cell.length_b   1.000
_cell.length_c   1.000
_cell.angle_alpha   90.00
_cell.angle_beta   90.00
_cell.angle_gamma   90.00
#
_symmetry.space_group_name_H-M   'P 1'
#
loop_
_entity.id
_entity.type
_entity.pdbx_description
1 polymer ?
#
loop_
_entity_poly.entity_id
_entity_poly.type
_entity_poly.pdbx_seq_one_letter_code
_entity_poly.pdbx_strand_id
1 'polypeptide(L)'
;MRRGWIAVAALVAVAFTSAGGYLAYLNTLPTAVTLSVASGQKEVPTDARLVFSFNRSVALDSLQKSFSIEPATTGAFVSVSGQDRYQFVPAQPLLDLTSYTLTLRSFGDTTRHPVKAAHWTFTTTIVPRITSVTGAGGAPITDGSELQPGTTITFAFNDAMVPSTVKMMLGAQALTLNWAKDSRGATVSTQGIPSGPFVVKLGSGATDSTGHTIKASWTLVTGLYYRDQEHTTPLKYPALIQIPNDADAVDQNGLQGADMVYEYLAEGGITRLTAIYGNAPDLIGPIRSSRLVSLKLGHHYKGVLFQSGESSVTQAAAGSDPVPQFFDTVGYTFRSNSRYAPDDLMITGDGVNRVETKLYPNLPAFSISKARPSPTGGMPATSVTVSEHSSSYTYDPIMGTYQKTENGHAYRDAKSRLPLRIEMLIVMHTQVTELNVSDGHGSLIHDFNLESTGSADIYYKGQRYAGAWSGADSHSPITFTTADGQALSLPPGLVWVDVTS
;
A
#
# COMPACT_ATOMS: atom_id res chain seq x y z
N MET A 1 37.69 87.53 -11.69
CA MET A 1 37.42 86.11 -11.93
C MET A 1 38.02 85.12 -10.91
N ARG A 2 39.07 85.39 -10.18
CA ARG A 2 39.68 84.47 -9.19
C ARG A 2 38.89 84.18 -7.90
N ARG A 3 38.05 85.14 -7.41
CA ARG A 3 37.29 84.97 -6.16
C ARG A 3 36.04 84.03 -6.28
N GLY A 4 35.45 83.95 -7.46
CA GLY A 4 34.30 83.05 -7.68
C GLY A 4 34.69 81.58 -7.69
N TRP A 5 35.85 81.23 -8.16
CA TRP A 5 36.32 79.80 -8.22
C TRP A 5 36.69 79.23 -6.84
N ILE A 6 37.17 80.09 -5.92
CA ILE A 6 37.52 79.72 -4.54
C ILE A 6 36.23 79.43 -3.76
N ALA A 7 35.14 80.17 -3.97
CA ALA A 7 33.87 79.94 -3.31
C ALA A 7 33.19 78.67 -3.83
N VAL A 8 33.24 78.36 -5.14
CA VAL A 8 32.72 77.17 -5.73
C VAL A 8 33.54 75.93 -5.27
N ALA A 9 34.88 76.05 -5.22
CA ALA A 9 35.72 74.92 -4.74
C ALA A 9 35.51 74.69 -3.23
N ALA A 10 35.26 75.68 -2.41
CA ALA A 10 34.95 75.55 -0.98
C ALA A 10 33.56 74.92 -0.78
N LEU A 11 32.53 75.25 -1.56
CA LEU A 11 31.21 74.66 -1.52
C LEU A 11 31.23 73.20 -1.99
N VAL A 12 31.98 72.90 -3.00
CA VAL A 12 32.17 71.52 -3.48
C VAL A 12 32.94 70.67 -2.44
N ALA A 13 33.99 71.27 -1.82
CA ALA A 13 34.73 70.57 -0.75
C ALA A 13 33.86 70.31 0.50
N VAL A 14 33.03 71.27 0.93
CA VAL A 14 32.09 71.11 2.03
C VAL A 14 31.01 70.11 1.68
N ALA A 15 30.50 70.07 0.43
CA ALA A 15 29.54 69.03 -0.02
C ALA A 15 30.18 67.67 -0.06
N PHE A 16 31.42 67.50 -0.52
CA PHE A 16 32.17 66.24 -0.50
C PHE A 16 32.50 65.73 0.91
N THR A 17 32.91 66.69 1.82
CA THR A 17 33.19 66.29 3.21
C THR A 17 31.93 65.98 3.99
N SER A 18 30.81 66.66 3.74
CA SER A 18 29.50 66.32 4.33
C SER A 18 28.93 65.01 3.76
N ALA A 19 29.06 64.74 2.45
CA ALA A 19 28.67 63.51 1.85
C ALA A 19 29.55 62.31 2.32
N GLY A 20 30.87 62.55 2.41
CA GLY A 20 31.80 61.54 2.94
C GLY A 20 31.55 61.25 4.43
N GLY A 21 31.29 62.31 5.23
CA GLY A 21 30.90 62.15 6.63
C GLY A 21 29.56 61.43 6.81
N TYR A 22 28.60 61.73 5.96
CA TYR A 22 27.31 61.07 5.97
C TYR A 22 27.43 59.58 5.55
N LEU A 23 28.22 59.30 4.53
CA LEU A 23 28.52 57.91 4.13
C LEU A 23 29.28 57.13 5.21
N ALA A 24 30.25 57.79 5.87
CA ALA A 24 30.97 57.23 7.00
C ALA A 24 30.02 56.97 8.18
N TYR A 25 29.10 57.89 8.48
CA TYR A 25 28.06 57.70 9.50
C TYR A 25 27.13 56.52 9.15
N LEU A 26 26.62 56.44 7.91
CA LEU A 26 25.81 55.32 7.46
C LEU A 26 26.54 53.99 7.58
N ASN A 27 27.85 53.98 7.41
CA ASN A 27 28.68 52.78 7.52
C ASN A 27 28.95 52.37 8.98
N THR A 28 28.62 53.19 9.97
CA THR A 28 28.67 52.83 11.39
C THR A 28 27.36 52.29 11.94
N LEU A 29 26.28 52.41 11.18
CA LEU A 29 24.99 51.92 11.62
C LEU A 29 24.99 50.40 11.69
N PRO A 30 24.35 49.80 12.72
CA PRO A 30 24.19 48.35 12.83
C PRO A 30 23.37 47.80 11.69
N THR A 31 23.63 46.54 11.35
CA THR A 31 22.83 45.80 10.38
C THR A 31 21.43 45.55 10.95
N ALA A 32 20.42 46.01 10.23
CA ALA A 32 19.03 45.84 10.60
C ALA A 32 18.53 44.47 10.18
N VAL A 33 17.68 43.88 11.01
CA VAL A 33 16.98 42.61 10.76
C VAL A 33 15.49 42.82 10.96
N THR A 34 14.71 42.20 10.07
CA THR A 34 13.25 42.12 10.19
C THR A 34 12.81 40.66 10.04
N LEU A 35 11.70 40.32 10.67
CA LEU A 35 11.07 39.02 10.56
C LEU A 35 9.73 39.15 9.82
N SER A 36 9.38 38.18 8.99
CA SER A 36 8.09 38.13 8.25
C SER A 36 6.86 38.08 9.15
N VAL A 37 7.02 37.66 10.40
CA VAL A 37 5.98 37.64 11.42
C VAL A 37 6.22 38.78 12.38
N ALA A 38 5.19 39.61 12.61
CA ALA A 38 5.31 40.74 13.54
C ALA A 38 5.40 40.23 14.99
N SER A 39 6.16 40.96 15.82
CA SER A 39 6.24 40.62 17.25
C SER A 39 4.88 40.86 17.91
N GLY A 40 4.40 39.88 18.68
CA GLY A 40 3.06 39.87 19.31
C GLY A 40 1.95 39.44 18.39
N GLN A 41 2.23 39.05 17.16
CA GLN A 41 1.21 38.58 16.21
C GLN A 41 0.52 37.32 16.74
N LYS A 42 -0.81 37.31 16.68
CA LYS A 42 -1.66 36.17 17.00
C LYS A 42 -2.10 35.47 15.71
N GLU A 43 -2.59 34.25 15.85
CA GLU A 43 -3.13 33.43 14.74
C GLU A 43 -2.12 33.24 13.59
N VAL A 44 -0.86 33.04 13.93
CA VAL A 44 0.17 32.71 12.96
C VAL A 44 -0.01 31.26 12.53
N PRO A 45 -0.10 30.95 11.21
CA PRO A 45 -0.23 29.58 10.75
C PRO A 45 0.91 28.69 11.25
N THR A 46 0.60 27.44 11.61
CA THR A 46 1.62 26.47 12.09
C THR A 46 2.66 26.10 11.02
N ASP A 47 2.35 26.37 9.74
CA ASP A 47 3.23 26.22 8.58
C ASP A 47 3.84 27.58 8.14
N ALA A 48 3.76 28.60 8.98
CA ALA A 48 4.25 29.94 8.64
C ALA A 48 5.73 29.93 8.25
N ARG A 49 6.05 30.68 7.20
CA ARG A 49 7.42 30.88 6.75
C ARG A 49 8.07 31.98 7.58
N LEU A 50 8.98 31.62 8.47
CA LEU A 50 9.71 32.55 9.32
C LEU A 50 10.92 33.08 8.55
N VAL A 51 10.73 34.20 7.80
CA VAL A 51 11.75 34.76 6.94
C VAL A 51 12.43 35.96 7.63
N PHE A 52 13.72 35.84 7.84
CA PHE A 52 14.59 36.91 8.30
C PHE A 52 15.14 37.68 7.09
N SER A 53 15.00 39.00 7.08
CA SER A 53 15.53 39.86 6.04
C SER A 53 16.51 40.86 6.66
N PHE A 54 17.69 40.95 6.10
CA PHE A 54 18.76 41.84 6.53
C PHE A 54 19.00 42.92 5.48
N ASN A 55 19.44 44.11 5.90
CA ASN A 55 19.80 45.20 4.98
C ASN A 55 21.27 45.15 4.53
N ARG A 56 22.03 44.16 5.02
CA ARG A 56 23.41 43.84 4.63
C ARG A 56 23.64 42.33 4.67
N SER A 57 24.67 41.87 3.97
CA SER A 57 24.98 40.43 3.90
C SER A 57 25.40 39.85 5.23
N VAL A 58 24.79 38.76 5.62
CA VAL A 58 25.12 37.96 6.80
C VAL A 58 25.51 36.55 6.42
N ALA A 59 26.45 35.98 7.13
CA ALA A 59 26.83 34.58 6.93
C ALA A 59 25.77 33.65 7.56
N LEU A 60 25.30 32.65 6.80
CA LEU A 60 24.30 31.70 7.24
C LEU A 60 24.70 30.98 8.55
N ASP A 61 25.96 30.59 8.65
CA ASP A 61 26.51 29.92 9.84
C ASP A 61 26.45 30.83 11.09
N SER A 62 26.70 32.14 10.93
CA SER A 62 26.59 33.12 12.04
C SER A 62 25.13 33.30 12.47
N LEU A 63 24.19 33.33 11.51
CA LEU A 63 22.75 33.39 11.79
C LEU A 63 22.30 32.12 12.55
N GLN A 64 22.67 30.94 12.08
CA GLN A 64 22.31 29.69 12.71
C GLN A 64 22.79 29.57 14.16
N LYS A 65 24.06 29.97 14.43
CA LYS A 65 24.65 29.98 15.78
C LYS A 65 24.02 30.97 16.73
N SER A 66 23.43 32.03 16.19
CA SER A 66 22.86 33.14 16.97
C SER A 66 21.36 33.02 17.22
N PHE A 67 20.69 32.09 16.53
CA PHE A 67 19.25 31.91 16.59
C PHE A 67 18.83 30.86 17.61
N SER A 68 17.73 31.14 18.30
CA SER A 68 16.97 30.12 19.09
C SER A 68 15.47 30.40 19.00
N ILE A 69 14.70 29.34 19.19
CA ILE A 69 13.24 29.36 19.22
C ILE A 69 12.72 28.56 20.41
N GLU A 70 11.78 29.12 21.14
CA GLU A 70 11.13 28.49 22.30
C GLU A 70 9.61 28.54 22.14
N PRO A 71 8.88 27.42 22.33
CA PRO A 71 9.38 26.06 22.65
C PRO A 71 10.37 25.56 21.62
N ALA A 72 11.33 24.71 22.07
CA ALA A 72 12.40 24.20 21.21
C ALA A 72 11.84 23.49 19.99
N THR A 73 12.25 23.94 18.82
CA THR A 73 11.78 23.42 17.53
C THR A 73 13.00 23.17 16.64
N THR A 74 13.15 21.90 16.22
CA THR A 74 14.18 21.55 15.25
C THR A 74 13.84 22.08 13.85
N GLY A 75 14.85 22.49 13.09
CA GLY A 75 14.66 23.02 11.74
C GLY A 75 15.98 23.43 11.11
N ALA A 76 15.90 23.92 9.89
CA ALA A 76 17.06 24.39 9.14
C ALA A 76 16.78 25.76 8.51
N PHE A 77 17.84 26.54 8.32
CA PHE A 77 17.77 27.76 7.53
C PHE A 77 18.06 27.47 6.06
N VAL A 78 17.25 28.03 5.19
CA VAL A 78 17.47 28.03 3.73
C VAL A 78 17.54 29.46 3.21
N SER A 79 18.41 29.70 2.23
CA SER A 79 18.44 30.97 1.54
C SER A 79 17.20 31.12 0.66
N VAL A 80 16.56 32.28 0.70
CA VAL A 80 15.41 32.62 -0.15
C VAL A 80 15.88 33.55 -1.27
N SER A 81 15.23 33.49 -2.42
CA SER A 81 15.55 34.35 -3.57
C SER A 81 15.53 35.83 -3.18
N GLY A 82 16.62 36.54 -3.46
CA GLY A 82 16.90 37.89 -3.00
C GLY A 82 18.11 37.89 -2.06
N GLN A 83 18.90 39.00 -2.06
CA GLN A 83 20.06 39.09 -1.20
C GLN A 83 19.62 39.20 0.27
N ASP A 84 20.34 38.48 1.15
CA ASP A 84 20.27 38.63 2.61
C ASP A 84 18.92 38.27 3.23
N ARG A 85 18.26 37.22 2.66
CA ARG A 85 17.01 36.66 3.15
C ARG A 85 17.16 35.17 3.45
N TYR A 86 16.79 34.80 4.66
CA TYR A 86 16.88 33.42 5.15
C TYR A 86 15.57 32.98 5.77
N GLN A 87 15.07 31.81 5.38
CA GLN A 87 13.89 31.22 5.96
C GLN A 87 14.28 30.12 6.93
N PHE A 88 13.79 30.19 8.15
CA PHE A 88 13.79 29.05 9.05
C PHE A 88 12.63 28.11 8.67
N VAL A 89 12.98 26.87 8.38
CA VAL A 89 12.05 25.80 8.02
C VAL A 89 12.02 24.82 9.18
N PRO A 90 10.95 24.78 9.99
CA PRO A 90 10.80 23.77 11.03
C PRO A 90 10.73 22.36 10.41
N ALA A 91 11.35 21.38 11.04
CA ALA A 91 11.31 19.97 10.61
C ALA A 91 9.91 19.34 10.76
N GLN A 92 9.10 19.90 11.66
CA GLN A 92 7.68 19.60 11.85
C GLN A 92 6.90 20.91 11.95
N PRO A 93 5.60 20.93 11.61
CA PRO A 93 4.76 22.11 11.84
C PRO A 93 4.87 22.59 13.28
N LEU A 94 4.79 23.89 13.49
CA LEU A 94 4.74 24.48 14.82
C LEU A 94 3.50 23.96 15.57
N LEU A 95 3.59 23.92 16.90
CA LEU A 95 2.48 23.46 17.74
C LEU A 95 1.28 24.43 17.63
N ASP A 96 0.07 23.90 17.68
CA ASP A 96 -1.16 24.70 17.70
C ASP A 96 -1.28 25.53 18.97
N LEU A 97 -1.91 26.71 18.89
CA LEU A 97 -2.23 27.62 20.01
C LEU A 97 -1.04 27.89 20.95
N THR A 98 0.17 27.84 20.41
CA THR A 98 1.41 27.91 21.18
C THR A 98 2.08 29.27 20.99
N SER A 99 2.48 29.89 22.09
CA SER A 99 3.27 31.11 22.07
C SER A 99 4.75 30.78 21.85
N TYR A 100 5.31 31.27 20.77
CA TYR A 100 6.71 31.12 20.41
C TYR A 100 7.49 32.40 20.68
N THR A 101 8.71 32.24 21.17
CA THR A 101 9.69 33.29 21.30
C THR A 101 10.90 32.98 20.44
N LEU A 102 11.19 33.84 19.46
CA LEU A 102 12.40 33.79 18.65
C LEU A 102 13.42 34.77 19.21
N THR A 103 14.61 34.29 19.43
CA THR A 103 15.73 35.10 19.92
C THR A 103 16.86 35.06 18.91
N LEU A 104 17.32 36.21 18.52
CA LEU A 104 18.54 36.41 17.76
C LEU A 104 19.56 37.08 18.66
N ARG A 105 20.66 36.41 18.99
CA ARG A 105 21.78 37.01 19.72
C ARG A 105 22.58 37.88 18.80
N SER A 106 23.27 38.91 19.35
CA SER A 106 24.14 39.78 18.57
C SER A 106 25.29 39.02 17.90
N PHE A 107 25.57 39.32 16.64
CA PHE A 107 26.68 38.78 15.85
C PHE A 107 27.15 39.81 14.81
N GLY A 108 28.24 39.54 14.10
CA GLY A 108 28.72 40.39 13.02
C GLY A 108 28.20 39.99 11.66
N ASP A 109 27.85 40.98 10.82
CA ASP A 109 27.60 40.75 9.39
C ASP A 109 28.92 40.39 8.65
N THR A 110 28.87 40.15 7.34
CA THR A 110 30.06 39.78 6.55
C THR A 110 31.10 40.90 6.49
N THR A 111 30.72 42.16 6.79
CA THR A 111 31.57 43.35 6.85
C THR A 111 31.90 43.78 8.28
N ARG A 112 31.55 42.94 9.27
CA ARG A 112 31.78 43.11 10.73
C ARG A 112 30.93 44.20 11.39
N HIS A 113 29.85 44.71 10.74
CA HIS A 113 28.88 45.54 11.43
C HIS A 113 28.04 44.68 12.37
N PRO A 114 27.70 45.17 13.56
CA PRO A 114 26.93 44.39 14.51
C PRO A 114 25.47 44.23 14.04
N VAL A 115 24.99 43.01 14.00
CA VAL A 115 23.56 42.73 14.03
C VAL A 115 23.15 42.73 15.50
N LYS A 116 22.26 43.64 15.90
CA LYS A 116 21.82 43.75 17.30
C LYS A 116 20.94 42.56 17.67
N ALA A 117 21.02 42.16 18.94
CA ALA A 117 20.10 41.18 19.50
C ALA A 117 18.66 41.64 19.31
N ALA A 118 17.80 40.70 18.95
CA ALA A 118 16.38 40.95 18.70
C ALA A 118 15.52 39.79 19.21
N HIS A 119 14.29 40.12 19.59
CA HIS A 119 13.30 39.14 20.06
C HIS A 119 11.99 39.37 19.34
N TRP A 120 11.34 38.28 18.97
CA TRP A 120 10.00 38.33 18.42
C TRP A 120 9.17 37.27 19.14
N THR A 121 7.93 37.61 19.45
CA THR A 121 6.96 36.68 20.00
C THR A 121 5.79 36.57 19.04
N PHE A 122 5.21 35.39 18.92
CA PHE A 122 3.95 35.20 18.23
C PHE A 122 3.21 34.01 18.80
N THR A 123 1.90 33.93 18.57
CA THR A 123 1.08 32.79 18.97
C THR A 123 0.51 32.16 17.72
N THR A 124 0.71 30.84 17.59
CA THR A 124 0.17 30.07 16.46
C THR A 124 -1.34 29.94 16.55
N THR A 125 -2.00 29.86 15.39
CA THR A 125 -3.39 29.47 15.28
C THR A 125 -3.55 27.96 15.39
N ILE A 126 -4.77 27.49 15.57
CA ILE A 126 -5.12 26.11 15.36
C ILE A 126 -5.45 25.92 13.88
N VAL A 127 -4.98 24.82 13.29
CA VAL A 127 -5.43 24.36 11.96
C VAL A 127 -6.17 23.06 12.19
N PRO A 128 -7.51 23.07 12.03
CA PRO A 128 -8.31 21.86 12.23
C PRO A 128 -7.83 20.75 11.33
N ARG A 129 -7.64 19.53 11.87
CA ARG A 129 -7.22 18.34 11.13
C ARG A 129 -7.65 17.07 11.85
N ILE A 130 -7.72 15.99 11.09
CA ILE A 130 -7.83 14.65 11.67
C ILE A 130 -6.49 14.28 12.29
N THR A 131 -6.49 13.86 13.55
CA THR A 131 -5.29 13.44 14.30
C THR A 131 -5.12 11.94 14.34
N SER A 132 -6.22 11.22 14.33
CA SER A 132 -6.18 9.76 14.27
C SER A 132 -7.45 9.19 13.67
N VAL A 133 -7.32 8.02 13.06
CA VAL A 133 -8.43 7.17 12.64
C VAL A 133 -8.23 5.81 13.26
N THR A 134 -9.25 5.31 13.96
CA THR A 134 -9.17 4.05 14.69
C THR A 134 -10.40 3.19 14.44
N GLY A 135 -10.21 1.88 14.52
CA GLY A 135 -11.25 0.86 14.48
C GLY A 135 -11.62 0.35 15.87
N ALA A 136 -12.20 -0.84 15.90
CA ALA A 136 -12.56 -1.52 17.16
C ALA A 136 -11.33 -1.67 18.07
N GLY A 137 -11.55 -1.44 19.37
CA GLY A 137 -10.47 -1.52 20.38
C GLY A 137 -9.38 -0.45 20.25
N GLY A 138 -9.58 0.60 19.46
CA GLY A 138 -8.60 1.68 19.26
C GLY A 138 -7.48 1.33 18.29
N ALA A 139 -7.59 0.23 17.53
CA ALA A 139 -6.59 -0.14 16.54
C ALA A 139 -6.48 0.94 15.44
N PRO A 140 -5.26 1.41 15.11
CA PRO A 140 -5.09 2.45 14.11
C PRO A 140 -5.49 1.95 12.71
N ILE A 141 -6.18 2.83 11.96
CA ILE A 141 -6.53 2.62 10.55
C ILE A 141 -5.72 3.61 9.72
N THR A 142 -4.97 3.08 8.78
CA THR A 142 -4.12 3.82 7.85
C THR A 142 -4.43 3.40 6.42
N ASP A 143 -3.86 4.10 5.44
CA ASP A 143 -3.95 3.68 4.05
C ASP A 143 -3.49 2.22 3.88
N GLY A 144 -4.27 1.44 3.14
CA GLY A 144 -4.04 0.02 2.94
C GLY A 144 -4.50 -0.90 4.09
N SER A 145 -5.08 -0.36 5.18
CA SER A 145 -5.71 -1.20 6.22
C SER A 145 -6.88 -1.98 5.66
N GLU A 146 -7.04 -3.21 6.11
CA GLU A 146 -8.22 -4.03 5.83
C GLU A 146 -9.24 -3.87 6.96
N LEU A 147 -10.49 -3.58 6.59
CA LEU A 147 -11.59 -3.42 7.54
C LEU A 147 -12.61 -4.53 7.38
N GLN A 148 -13.14 -4.99 8.51
CA GLN A 148 -14.28 -5.89 8.53
C GLN A 148 -15.58 -5.10 8.32
N PRO A 149 -16.56 -5.62 7.57
CA PRO A 149 -17.88 -5.04 7.50
C PRO A 149 -18.53 -4.93 8.88
N GLY A 150 -19.22 -3.83 9.12
CA GLY A 150 -19.76 -3.54 10.45
C GLY A 150 -18.74 -2.91 11.40
N THR A 151 -17.45 -2.76 11.00
CA THR A 151 -16.47 -2.00 11.78
C THR A 151 -16.96 -0.58 11.96
N THR A 152 -16.88 -0.10 13.20
CA THR A 152 -17.06 1.32 13.48
C THR A 152 -15.71 2.01 13.39
N ILE A 153 -15.61 2.97 12.47
CA ILE A 153 -14.42 3.81 12.31
C ILE A 153 -14.62 5.07 13.14
N THR A 154 -13.63 5.42 13.94
CA THR A 154 -13.60 6.64 14.75
C THR A 154 -12.57 7.61 14.18
N PHE A 155 -13.00 8.81 13.87
CA PHE A 155 -12.15 9.94 13.47
C PHE A 155 -11.98 10.88 14.66
N ALA A 156 -10.75 11.19 15.03
CA ALA A 156 -10.45 12.19 16.06
C ALA A 156 -9.91 13.47 15.40
N PHE A 157 -10.37 14.60 15.88
CA PHE A 157 -9.93 15.92 15.43
C PHE A 157 -9.13 16.61 16.54
N ASN A 158 -8.20 17.45 16.17
CA ASN A 158 -7.43 18.26 17.14
C ASN A 158 -8.24 19.37 17.77
N ASP A 159 -9.41 19.73 17.22
CA ASP A 159 -10.32 20.72 17.81
C ASP A 159 -11.79 20.33 17.64
N ALA A 160 -12.67 21.05 18.38
CA ALA A 160 -14.11 20.87 18.30
C ALA A 160 -14.62 21.38 16.96
N MET A 161 -15.11 20.49 16.13
CA MET A 161 -15.62 20.81 14.80
C MET A 161 -17.08 21.28 14.85
N VAL A 162 -17.48 22.04 13.85
CA VAL A 162 -18.91 22.30 13.57
C VAL A 162 -19.44 21.15 12.72
N PRO A 163 -20.24 20.22 13.29
CA PRO A 163 -20.65 18.98 12.63
C PRO A 163 -21.26 19.16 11.24
N SER A 164 -22.08 20.20 11.04
CA SER A 164 -22.74 20.48 9.76
C SER A 164 -21.80 20.87 8.62
N THR A 165 -20.59 21.28 8.93
CA THR A 165 -19.55 21.67 7.94
C THR A 165 -18.66 20.51 7.53
N VAL A 166 -18.63 19.44 8.33
CA VAL A 166 -17.78 18.25 8.07
C VAL A 166 -18.53 17.30 7.13
N LYS A 167 -18.10 17.27 5.89
CA LYS A 167 -18.67 16.38 4.87
C LYS A 167 -17.65 15.32 4.50
N MET A 168 -17.88 14.11 4.97
CA MET A 168 -17.11 12.95 4.55
C MET A 168 -17.86 12.20 3.46
N MET A 169 -17.15 11.83 2.42
CA MET A 169 -17.69 11.15 1.24
C MET A 169 -17.01 9.79 1.08
N LEU A 170 -17.81 8.79 0.76
CA LEU A 170 -17.35 7.49 0.26
C LEU A 170 -17.66 7.44 -1.24
N GLY A 171 -16.65 7.67 -2.06
CA GLY A 171 -16.89 7.89 -3.48
C GLY A 171 -17.84 9.08 -3.70
N ALA A 172 -19.01 8.81 -4.26
CA ALA A 172 -20.09 9.82 -4.45
C ALA A 172 -21.11 9.86 -3.31
N GLN A 173 -21.05 8.93 -2.35
CA GLN A 173 -22.02 8.82 -1.25
C GLN A 173 -21.55 9.61 -0.03
N ALA A 174 -22.43 10.45 0.54
CA ALA A 174 -22.15 11.11 1.81
C ALA A 174 -22.24 10.11 2.97
N LEU A 175 -21.25 10.14 3.86
CA LEU A 175 -21.25 9.33 5.08
C LEU A 175 -22.02 10.05 6.19
N THR A 176 -22.85 9.31 6.89
CA THR A 176 -23.50 9.80 8.11
C THR A 176 -22.55 9.64 9.28
N LEU A 177 -22.18 10.77 9.90
CA LEU A 177 -21.28 10.80 11.04
C LEU A 177 -22.07 10.91 12.34
N ASN A 178 -21.77 10.05 13.29
CA ASN A 178 -22.26 10.15 14.67
C ASN A 178 -21.21 10.87 15.51
N TRP A 179 -21.54 12.05 15.99
CA TRP A 179 -20.61 12.94 16.70
C TRP A 179 -20.58 12.68 18.21
N ALA A 180 -19.39 12.76 18.79
CA ALA A 180 -19.22 12.85 20.22
C ALA A 180 -19.72 14.21 20.75
N LYS A 181 -20.08 14.28 22.02
CA LYS A 181 -20.66 15.50 22.65
C LYS A 181 -19.72 16.71 22.59
N ASP A 182 -18.42 16.47 22.62
CA ASP A 182 -17.38 17.51 22.53
C ASP A 182 -17.05 17.92 21.09
N SER A 183 -17.68 17.30 20.11
CA SER A 183 -17.43 17.51 18.68
C SER A 183 -15.97 17.34 18.23
N ARG A 184 -15.14 16.67 19.03
CA ARG A 184 -13.74 16.31 18.71
C ARG A 184 -13.60 14.91 18.14
N GLY A 185 -14.67 14.13 18.18
CA GLY A 185 -14.72 12.79 17.62
C GLY A 185 -15.98 12.57 16.80
N ALA A 186 -15.84 11.80 15.73
CA ALA A 186 -16.97 11.35 14.92
C ALA A 186 -16.79 9.88 14.56
N THR A 187 -17.89 9.13 14.52
CA THR A 187 -17.87 7.72 14.14
C THR A 187 -18.74 7.47 12.91
N VAL A 188 -18.32 6.49 12.10
CA VAL A 188 -19.10 5.96 10.99
C VAL A 188 -19.09 4.44 11.05
N SER A 189 -20.25 3.82 10.77
CA SER A 189 -20.35 2.37 10.62
C SER A 189 -20.12 1.98 9.16
N THR A 190 -19.37 0.92 8.95
CA THR A 190 -19.20 0.34 7.62
C THR A 190 -20.28 -0.69 7.28
N GLN A 191 -21.29 -0.86 8.13
CA GLN A 191 -22.40 -1.78 7.89
C GLN A 191 -23.21 -1.37 6.67
N GLY A 192 -23.49 -2.33 5.79
CA GLY A 192 -24.24 -2.09 4.55
C GLY A 192 -23.42 -1.43 3.43
N ILE A 193 -22.12 -1.17 3.65
CA ILE A 193 -21.23 -0.69 2.61
C ILE A 193 -20.73 -1.90 1.82
N PRO A 194 -20.78 -1.90 0.48
CA PRO A 194 -20.30 -3.00 -0.35
C PRO A 194 -18.81 -3.28 -0.14
N SER A 195 -18.42 -4.54 -0.33
CA SER A 195 -17.01 -4.94 -0.35
C SER A 195 -16.25 -4.20 -1.44
N GLY A 196 -15.03 -3.79 -1.16
CA GLY A 196 -14.16 -3.12 -2.12
C GLY A 196 -13.30 -2.02 -1.50
N PRO A 197 -12.66 -1.20 -2.33
CA PRO A 197 -11.93 -0.03 -1.85
C PRO A 197 -12.85 0.92 -1.10
N PHE A 198 -12.49 1.22 0.14
CA PHE A 198 -13.19 2.17 0.99
C PHE A 198 -12.42 3.48 1.02
N VAL A 199 -12.77 4.38 0.09
CA VAL A 199 -12.10 5.67 -0.07
C VAL A 199 -12.93 6.75 0.60
N VAL A 200 -12.50 7.17 1.79
CA VAL A 200 -13.12 8.29 2.51
C VAL A 200 -12.39 9.57 2.16
N LYS A 201 -13.13 10.56 1.75
CA LYS A 201 -12.63 11.92 1.49
C LYS A 201 -13.29 12.90 2.42
N LEU A 202 -12.47 13.74 3.07
CA LEU A 202 -12.92 14.94 3.76
C LEU A 202 -12.56 16.14 2.89
N GLY A 203 -13.56 16.89 2.46
CA GLY A 203 -13.36 18.10 1.67
C GLY A 203 -12.72 19.23 2.48
N SER A 204 -12.07 20.17 1.80
CA SER A 204 -11.68 21.44 2.40
C SER A 204 -12.91 22.25 2.80
N GLY A 205 -12.78 23.14 3.79
CA GLY A 205 -13.84 24.04 4.22
C GLY A 205 -14.65 23.57 5.43
N ALA A 206 -14.36 22.37 5.99
CA ALA A 206 -14.87 22.00 7.30
C ALA A 206 -14.29 22.95 8.36
N THR A 207 -15.12 23.45 9.27
CA THR A 207 -14.75 24.48 10.27
C THR A 207 -14.79 23.92 11.69
N ASP A 208 -13.90 24.47 12.53
CA ASP A 208 -14.02 24.30 13.98
C ASP A 208 -15.02 25.29 14.60
N SER A 209 -15.23 25.17 15.90
CA SER A 209 -16.17 26.05 16.65
C SER A 209 -15.74 27.49 16.72
N THR A 210 -14.49 27.82 16.36
CA THR A 210 -13.94 29.18 16.36
C THR A 210 -13.84 29.79 14.97
N GLY A 211 -14.20 29.04 13.93
CA GLY A 211 -14.27 29.49 12.53
C GLY A 211 -13.00 29.20 11.72
N HIS A 212 -11.99 28.52 12.28
CA HIS A 212 -10.86 28.07 11.48
C HIS A 212 -11.28 26.92 10.58
N THR A 213 -10.70 26.87 9.39
CA THR A 213 -11.09 25.89 8.37
C THR A 213 -10.00 24.88 8.08
N ILE A 214 -10.40 23.65 7.78
CA ILE A 214 -9.53 22.65 7.16
C ILE A 214 -9.15 23.16 5.76
N LYS A 215 -7.86 23.45 5.53
CA LYS A 215 -7.36 24.05 4.30
C LYS A 215 -7.14 23.06 3.17
N ALA A 216 -6.77 21.82 3.50
CA ALA A 216 -6.49 20.77 2.52
C ALA A 216 -7.51 19.64 2.64
N SER A 217 -7.91 19.07 1.51
CA SER A 217 -8.70 17.83 1.53
C SER A 217 -7.85 16.70 2.13
N TRP A 218 -8.51 15.85 2.92
CA TRP A 218 -7.91 14.67 3.51
C TRP A 218 -8.54 13.42 2.89
N THR A 219 -7.75 12.38 2.70
CA THR A 219 -8.21 11.12 2.11
C THR A 219 -7.67 9.96 2.94
N LEU A 220 -8.53 8.99 3.22
CA LEU A 220 -8.18 7.68 3.75
C LEU A 220 -8.62 6.63 2.75
N VAL A 221 -7.72 5.72 2.42
CA VAL A 221 -8.01 4.62 1.52
C VAL A 221 -7.75 3.31 2.22
N THR A 222 -8.81 2.56 2.47
CA THR A 222 -8.74 1.24 3.10
C THR A 222 -9.50 0.22 2.26
N GLY A 223 -9.37 -1.06 2.58
CA GLY A 223 -10.18 -2.12 1.99
C GLY A 223 -11.27 -2.58 2.92
N LEU A 224 -12.51 -2.58 2.46
CA LEU A 224 -13.60 -3.34 3.07
C LEU A 224 -13.65 -4.70 2.41
N TYR A 225 -13.21 -5.72 3.12
CA TYR A 225 -13.16 -7.06 2.57
C TYR A 225 -13.95 -8.03 3.43
N TYR A 226 -14.86 -8.72 2.76
CA TYR A 226 -15.70 -9.76 3.34
C TYR A 226 -14.97 -11.10 3.49
N ARG A 227 -13.63 -11.10 3.58
CA ARG A 227 -12.85 -12.33 3.69
C ARG A 227 -13.31 -13.19 4.88
N ASP A 228 -13.72 -12.56 5.98
CA ASP A 228 -14.19 -13.26 7.17
C ASP A 228 -15.72 -13.33 7.28
N GLN A 229 -16.45 -12.78 6.32
CA GLN A 229 -17.92 -12.95 6.23
C GLN A 229 -18.34 -13.96 5.17
N GLU A 230 -17.44 -14.42 4.31
CA GLU A 230 -17.65 -15.69 3.69
C GLU A 230 -17.55 -16.73 4.80
N HIS A 231 -18.64 -17.44 5.03
CA HIS A 231 -18.61 -18.62 5.85
C HIS A 231 -17.52 -19.53 5.27
N THR A 232 -16.37 -19.58 5.93
CA THR A 232 -15.28 -20.46 5.53
C THR A 232 -15.34 -21.69 6.39
N THR A 233 -15.30 -22.86 5.76
CA THR A 233 -15.24 -24.13 6.45
C THR A 233 -13.78 -24.50 6.67
N PRO A 234 -13.27 -24.52 7.92
CA PRO A 234 -11.92 -24.97 8.19
C PRO A 234 -11.73 -26.43 7.76
N LEU A 235 -10.62 -26.69 7.10
CA LEU A 235 -10.27 -28.02 6.61
C LEU A 235 -9.18 -28.63 7.51
N LYS A 236 -9.20 -29.97 7.62
CA LYS A 236 -8.20 -30.72 8.39
C LYS A 236 -6.87 -30.81 7.64
N TYR A 237 -6.94 -30.81 6.33
CA TYR A 237 -5.82 -30.81 5.38
C TYR A 237 -6.21 -30.04 4.12
N PRO A 238 -5.25 -29.63 3.28
CA PRO A 238 -5.55 -28.80 2.13
C PRO A 238 -6.44 -29.50 1.10
N ALA A 239 -7.40 -28.75 0.56
CA ALA A 239 -8.10 -29.14 -0.66
C ALA A 239 -7.40 -28.49 -1.87
N LEU A 240 -6.98 -29.31 -2.83
CA LEU A 240 -6.39 -28.88 -4.09
C LEU A 240 -7.45 -29.00 -5.19
N ILE A 241 -8.03 -27.86 -5.59
CA ILE A 241 -9.15 -27.86 -6.51
C ILE A 241 -8.69 -27.40 -7.89
N GLN A 242 -9.00 -28.22 -8.91
CA GLN A 242 -8.65 -27.93 -10.30
C GLN A 242 -9.63 -26.96 -10.91
N ILE A 243 -9.16 -25.79 -11.30
CA ILE A 243 -9.96 -24.69 -11.82
C ILE A 243 -9.56 -24.44 -13.28
N PRO A 244 -10.52 -24.36 -14.22
CA PRO A 244 -10.24 -23.99 -15.61
C PRO A 244 -9.84 -22.51 -15.71
N ASN A 245 -9.08 -22.19 -16.75
CA ASN A 245 -8.67 -20.82 -17.04
C ASN A 245 -8.85 -20.45 -18.53
N ASP A 246 -9.79 -21.06 -19.17
CA ASP A 246 -10.22 -20.65 -20.51
C ASP A 246 -11.24 -19.50 -20.43
N ALA A 247 -11.47 -18.83 -21.57
CA ALA A 247 -12.28 -17.62 -21.64
C ALA A 247 -13.73 -17.80 -21.17
N ASP A 248 -14.29 -19.01 -21.30
CA ASP A 248 -15.67 -19.32 -20.91
C ASP A 248 -15.79 -19.62 -19.42
N ALA A 249 -14.67 -19.96 -18.77
CA ALA A 249 -14.60 -20.29 -17.35
C ALA A 249 -14.47 -19.09 -16.42
N VAL A 250 -13.86 -17.98 -16.90
CA VAL A 250 -13.72 -16.76 -16.09
C VAL A 250 -15.07 -15.99 -16.01
N ASP A 251 -15.41 -15.27 -14.92
CA ASP A 251 -14.74 -15.19 -13.62
C ASP A 251 -15.06 -16.45 -12.78
N GLN A 252 -14.06 -16.96 -12.07
CA GLN A 252 -14.25 -18.13 -11.21
C GLN A 252 -14.73 -17.76 -9.80
N ASN A 253 -15.33 -18.72 -9.10
CA ASN A 253 -15.76 -18.55 -7.71
C ASN A 253 -14.70 -19.06 -6.73
N GLY A 254 -14.45 -18.30 -5.67
CA GLY A 254 -13.68 -18.75 -4.52
C GLY A 254 -12.17 -18.61 -4.63
N LEU A 255 -11.61 -18.16 -5.76
CA LEU A 255 -10.15 -17.98 -5.90
C LEU A 255 -9.57 -17.00 -4.89
N GLN A 256 -10.29 -15.93 -4.54
CA GLN A 256 -9.83 -14.98 -3.53
C GLN A 256 -9.62 -15.62 -2.15
N GLY A 257 -10.36 -16.67 -1.84
CA GLY A 257 -10.26 -17.42 -0.58
C GLY A 257 -9.14 -18.47 -0.54
N ALA A 258 -8.46 -18.72 -1.66
CA ALA A 258 -7.37 -19.68 -1.71
C ALA A 258 -6.14 -19.18 -0.91
N ASP A 259 -5.44 -20.10 -0.29
CA ASP A 259 -4.12 -19.83 0.30
C ASP A 259 -3.06 -19.64 -0.77
N MET A 260 -3.11 -20.48 -1.80
CA MET A 260 -2.23 -20.44 -2.97
C MET A 260 -2.98 -20.83 -4.23
N VAL A 261 -2.60 -20.26 -5.35
CA VAL A 261 -3.01 -20.69 -6.69
C VAL A 261 -1.76 -20.93 -7.50
N TYR A 262 -1.60 -22.15 -8.02
CA TYR A 262 -0.60 -22.46 -9.03
C TYR A 262 -1.23 -22.39 -10.41
N GLU A 263 -0.65 -21.55 -11.26
CA GLU A 263 -1.02 -21.43 -12.66
C GLU A 263 0.09 -22.01 -13.55
N TYR A 264 -0.27 -22.82 -14.51
CA TYR A 264 0.65 -23.49 -15.41
C TYR A 264 0.00 -23.77 -16.76
N LEU A 265 0.80 -23.84 -17.81
CA LEU A 265 0.31 -24.19 -19.14
C LEU A 265 -0.33 -25.58 -19.14
N ALA A 266 -1.53 -25.65 -19.69
CA ALA A 266 -2.21 -26.87 -20.07
C ALA A 266 -2.13 -27.05 -21.59
N GLU A 267 -2.96 -27.90 -22.16
CA GLU A 267 -3.03 -28.12 -23.59
C GLU A 267 -3.66 -26.90 -24.31
N GLY A 268 -3.34 -26.72 -25.56
CA GLY A 268 -3.98 -25.71 -26.44
C GLY A 268 -3.57 -24.25 -26.15
N GLY A 269 -2.48 -24.04 -25.42
CA GLY A 269 -1.99 -22.70 -25.11
C GLY A 269 -2.81 -21.96 -24.05
N ILE A 270 -3.71 -22.66 -23.34
CA ILE A 270 -4.42 -22.14 -22.18
C ILE A 270 -3.73 -22.57 -20.89
N THR A 271 -3.99 -21.88 -19.79
CA THR A 271 -3.48 -22.28 -18.48
C THR A 271 -4.52 -23.10 -17.69
N ARG A 272 -4.05 -23.77 -16.65
CA ARG A 272 -4.87 -24.46 -15.66
C ARG A 272 -4.46 -23.97 -14.28
N LEU A 273 -5.42 -23.91 -13.36
CA LEU A 273 -5.17 -23.51 -11.98
C LEU A 273 -5.34 -24.70 -11.04
N THR A 274 -4.40 -24.84 -10.11
CA THR A 274 -4.59 -25.64 -8.90
C THR A 274 -4.73 -24.68 -7.73
N ALA A 275 -5.94 -24.49 -7.23
CA ALA A 275 -6.20 -23.63 -6.09
C ALA A 275 -6.18 -24.47 -4.79
N ILE A 276 -5.41 -24.02 -3.80
CA ILE A 276 -5.15 -24.73 -2.54
C ILE A 276 -5.82 -23.99 -1.39
N TYR A 277 -6.64 -24.70 -0.63
CA TYR A 277 -7.43 -24.15 0.45
C TYR A 277 -7.15 -24.87 1.77
N GLY A 278 -6.78 -24.15 2.81
CA GLY A 278 -6.83 -24.61 4.21
C GLY A 278 -8.16 -24.27 4.87
N ASN A 279 -8.90 -23.30 4.28
CA ASN A 279 -10.27 -22.96 4.63
C ASN A 279 -11.07 -22.82 3.33
N ALA A 280 -12.10 -23.61 3.16
CA ALA A 280 -12.90 -23.59 1.94
C ALA A 280 -13.96 -22.47 2.00
N PRO A 281 -14.04 -21.57 1.01
CA PRO A 281 -15.11 -20.59 0.89
C PRO A 281 -16.44 -21.25 0.54
N ASP A 282 -17.56 -20.52 0.66
CA ASP A 282 -18.92 -21.03 0.43
C ASP A 282 -19.10 -21.70 -0.92
N LEU A 283 -18.42 -21.20 -1.96
CA LEU A 283 -18.56 -21.69 -3.33
C LEU A 283 -17.21 -21.66 -4.04
N ILE A 284 -16.84 -22.78 -4.65
CA ILE A 284 -15.60 -22.94 -5.42
C ILE A 284 -15.91 -23.55 -6.78
N GLY A 285 -15.26 -23.05 -7.79
CA GLY A 285 -15.33 -23.60 -9.15
C GLY A 285 -15.48 -22.54 -10.25
N PRO A 286 -15.62 -22.97 -11.50
CA PRO A 286 -15.88 -24.35 -11.92
C PRO A 286 -14.71 -25.31 -11.63
N ILE A 287 -15.02 -26.62 -11.57
CA ILE A 287 -14.03 -27.69 -11.37
C ILE A 287 -13.75 -28.37 -12.70
N ARG A 288 -12.48 -28.62 -13.01
CA ARG A 288 -12.05 -29.24 -14.27
C ARG A 288 -11.03 -30.35 -14.07
N SER A 289 -10.49 -30.81 -15.17
CA SER A 289 -9.56 -31.94 -15.19
C SER A 289 -8.21 -31.62 -14.59
N SER A 290 -7.64 -32.58 -13.88
CA SER A 290 -6.27 -32.53 -13.37
C SER A 290 -5.23 -32.77 -14.46
N ARG A 291 -3.99 -32.43 -14.12
CA ARG A 291 -2.79 -32.65 -14.92
C ARG A 291 -1.71 -33.29 -14.06
N LEU A 292 -0.59 -33.71 -14.65
CA LEU A 292 0.54 -34.28 -13.89
C LEU A 292 1.02 -33.32 -12.78
N VAL A 293 1.04 -32.03 -13.05
CA VAL A 293 1.36 -30.99 -12.04
C VAL A 293 0.46 -31.10 -10.82
N SER A 294 -0.83 -31.38 -11.01
CA SER A 294 -1.79 -31.49 -9.93
C SER A 294 -1.47 -32.64 -8.96
N LEU A 295 -1.03 -33.78 -9.47
CA LEU A 295 -0.58 -34.90 -8.64
C LEU A 295 0.68 -34.52 -7.84
N LYS A 296 1.68 -33.93 -8.49
CA LYS A 296 2.89 -33.46 -7.83
C LYS A 296 2.59 -32.44 -6.72
N LEU A 297 1.69 -31.47 -6.97
CA LEU A 297 1.24 -30.56 -5.93
C LEU A 297 0.50 -31.27 -4.79
N GLY A 298 -0.27 -32.33 -5.11
CA GLY A 298 -0.92 -33.19 -4.11
C GLY A 298 0.08 -33.82 -3.15
N HIS A 299 1.23 -34.29 -3.65
CA HIS A 299 2.33 -34.77 -2.82
C HIS A 299 2.91 -33.71 -1.91
N HIS A 300 3.28 -32.55 -2.49
CA HIS A 300 3.86 -31.44 -1.75
C HIS A 300 2.96 -30.93 -0.63
N TYR A 301 1.66 -30.84 -0.88
CA TYR A 301 0.71 -30.23 0.07
C TYR A 301 -0.13 -31.24 0.86
N LYS A 302 0.09 -32.54 0.64
CA LYS A 302 -0.55 -33.66 1.41
C LYS A 302 -2.06 -33.52 1.53
N GLY A 303 -2.71 -33.02 0.47
CA GLY A 303 -4.12 -32.71 0.45
C GLY A 303 -4.94 -33.69 -0.42
N VAL A 304 -6.23 -33.41 -0.54
CA VAL A 304 -7.13 -34.11 -1.47
C VAL A 304 -7.21 -33.32 -2.77
N LEU A 305 -7.02 -33.98 -3.89
CA LEU A 305 -7.14 -33.43 -5.23
C LEU A 305 -8.59 -33.56 -5.73
N PHE A 306 -9.25 -32.41 -5.92
CA PHE A 306 -10.62 -32.33 -6.45
C PHE A 306 -10.58 -32.03 -7.94
N GLN A 307 -11.23 -32.90 -8.73
CA GLN A 307 -11.18 -32.84 -10.19
C GLN A 307 -12.45 -33.39 -10.84
N SER A 308 -12.67 -33.07 -12.12
CA SER A 308 -13.80 -33.61 -12.92
C SER A 308 -13.35 -34.39 -14.15
N GLY A 309 -12.13 -34.90 -14.15
CA GLY A 309 -11.53 -35.65 -15.25
C GLY A 309 -10.01 -35.53 -15.24
N GLU A 310 -9.38 -36.17 -16.19
CA GLU A 310 -7.92 -36.25 -16.32
C GLU A 310 -7.52 -36.32 -17.79
N SER A 311 -6.31 -35.89 -18.11
CA SER A 311 -5.68 -36.25 -19.37
C SER A 311 -5.31 -37.74 -19.36
N SER A 312 -5.14 -38.37 -20.51
CA SER A 312 -4.78 -39.79 -20.61
C SER A 312 -3.47 -40.12 -19.87
N VAL A 313 -2.50 -39.23 -19.92
CA VAL A 313 -1.22 -39.39 -19.21
C VAL A 313 -1.42 -39.24 -17.71
N THR A 314 -2.21 -38.26 -17.28
CA THR A 314 -2.54 -38.06 -15.86
C THR A 314 -3.29 -39.26 -15.31
N GLN A 315 -4.26 -39.78 -16.04
CA GLN A 315 -5.00 -40.99 -15.66
C GLN A 315 -4.09 -42.19 -15.47
N ALA A 316 -3.14 -42.41 -16.39
CA ALA A 316 -2.17 -43.50 -16.28
C ALA A 316 -1.28 -43.36 -15.05
N ALA A 317 -0.83 -42.13 -14.74
CA ALA A 317 -0.05 -41.85 -13.53
C ALA A 317 -0.90 -41.99 -12.26
N ALA A 318 -2.08 -41.39 -12.24
CA ALA A 318 -3.00 -41.36 -11.11
C ALA A 318 -3.45 -42.75 -10.61
N GLY A 319 -3.52 -43.73 -11.51
CA GLY A 319 -3.92 -45.08 -11.15
C GLY A 319 -3.03 -45.81 -10.13
N SER A 320 -1.76 -45.37 -10.00
CA SER A 320 -0.80 -45.88 -9.01
C SER A 320 -0.33 -44.82 -8.01
N ASP A 321 -0.82 -43.61 -8.14
CA ASP A 321 -0.41 -42.48 -7.30
C ASP A 321 -1.14 -42.49 -5.95
N PRO A 322 -0.43 -42.33 -4.82
CA PRO A 322 -1.03 -42.35 -3.49
C PRO A 322 -1.78 -41.08 -3.12
N VAL A 323 -1.74 -40.01 -3.94
CA VAL A 323 -2.47 -38.77 -3.67
C VAL A 323 -3.97 -39.05 -3.62
N PRO A 324 -4.68 -38.66 -2.54
CA PRO A 324 -6.12 -38.81 -2.45
C PRO A 324 -6.83 -37.99 -3.53
N GLN A 325 -7.68 -38.61 -4.32
CA GLN A 325 -8.34 -37.98 -5.46
C GLN A 325 -9.85 -38.09 -5.33
N PHE A 326 -10.52 -36.98 -5.48
CA PHE A 326 -11.97 -36.89 -5.49
C PHE A 326 -12.45 -36.44 -6.88
N PHE A 327 -13.26 -37.26 -7.48
CA PHE A 327 -13.92 -36.98 -8.75
C PHE A 327 -15.35 -36.47 -8.53
N ASP A 328 -15.90 -35.84 -9.59
CA ASP A 328 -17.30 -35.43 -9.61
C ASP A 328 -18.24 -36.53 -9.11
N THR A 329 -18.87 -36.28 -7.99
CA THR A 329 -19.75 -37.24 -7.33
C THR A 329 -21.02 -36.57 -6.86
N VAL A 330 -22.15 -37.08 -7.32
CA VAL A 330 -23.48 -36.61 -6.93
C VAL A 330 -23.62 -36.57 -5.40
N GLY A 331 -24.13 -35.47 -4.88
CA GLY A 331 -24.30 -35.25 -3.44
C GLY A 331 -23.13 -34.50 -2.77
N TYR A 332 -21.99 -34.36 -3.42
CA TYR A 332 -20.87 -33.52 -2.97
C TYR A 332 -20.68 -32.29 -3.88
N THR A 333 -20.74 -32.50 -5.18
CA THR A 333 -20.69 -31.48 -6.23
C THR A 333 -22.06 -31.24 -6.84
N PHE A 334 -22.21 -30.16 -7.56
CA PHE A 334 -23.42 -29.83 -8.32
C PHE A 334 -23.11 -29.04 -9.59
N ARG A 335 -24.03 -29.07 -10.56
CA ARG A 335 -23.96 -28.30 -11.78
C ARG A 335 -24.69 -26.98 -11.59
N SER A 336 -24.00 -25.85 -11.88
CA SER A 336 -24.58 -24.51 -11.77
C SER A 336 -25.48 -24.21 -12.97
N ASN A 337 -26.69 -23.75 -12.71
CA ASN A 337 -27.61 -23.29 -13.77
C ASN A 337 -27.22 -21.94 -14.40
N SER A 338 -26.25 -21.24 -13.82
CA SER A 338 -25.75 -19.96 -14.33
C SER A 338 -24.55 -20.06 -15.26
N ARG A 339 -24.08 -21.29 -15.50
CA ARG A 339 -22.95 -21.59 -16.37
C ARG A 339 -23.30 -22.74 -17.32
N TYR A 340 -22.54 -22.83 -18.40
CA TYR A 340 -22.69 -23.90 -19.38
C TYR A 340 -21.63 -24.99 -19.17
N ALA A 341 -22.00 -26.24 -19.45
CA ALA A 341 -21.02 -27.33 -19.48
C ALA A 341 -19.95 -27.04 -20.55
N PRO A 342 -18.69 -27.35 -20.26
CA PRO A 342 -18.19 -28.10 -19.13
C PRO A 342 -17.79 -27.25 -17.90
N ASP A 343 -18.03 -25.93 -17.90
CA ASP A 343 -17.60 -24.99 -16.88
C ASP A 343 -18.68 -24.66 -15.84
N ASP A 344 -19.49 -25.64 -15.52
CA ASP A 344 -20.66 -25.54 -14.63
C ASP A 344 -20.55 -26.36 -13.35
N LEU A 345 -19.50 -27.21 -13.19
CA LEU A 345 -19.34 -28.06 -12.02
C LEU A 345 -18.78 -27.24 -10.83
N MET A 346 -19.49 -27.25 -9.72
CA MET A 346 -19.18 -26.47 -8.52
C MET A 346 -19.17 -27.35 -7.28
N ILE A 347 -18.47 -26.87 -6.24
CA ILE A 347 -18.50 -27.46 -4.90
C ILE A 347 -18.65 -26.35 -3.84
N THR A 348 -19.38 -26.65 -2.77
CA THR A 348 -19.44 -25.77 -1.60
C THR A 348 -18.34 -26.12 -0.60
N GLY A 349 -18.00 -25.18 0.29
CA GLY A 349 -17.05 -25.44 1.39
C GLY A 349 -17.50 -26.63 2.26
N ASP A 350 -18.80 -26.73 2.56
CA ASP A 350 -19.36 -27.88 3.25
C ASP A 350 -19.21 -29.17 2.43
N GLY A 351 -19.32 -29.09 1.11
CA GLY A 351 -19.07 -30.21 0.21
C GLY A 351 -17.63 -30.74 0.33
N VAL A 352 -16.65 -29.80 0.31
CA VAL A 352 -15.23 -30.11 0.51
C VAL A 352 -15.02 -30.80 1.86
N ASN A 353 -15.49 -30.20 2.95
CA ASN A 353 -15.35 -30.75 4.30
C ASN A 353 -16.01 -32.15 4.43
N ARG A 354 -17.16 -32.38 3.78
CA ARG A 354 -17.79 -33.72 3.77
C ARG A 354 -16.97 -34.76 3.01
N VAL A 355 -16.31 -34.39 1.91
CA VAL A 355 -15.37 -35.28 1.22
C VAL A 355 -14.25 -35.67 2.16
N GLU A 356 -13.59 -34.71 2.80
CA GLU A 356 -12.50 -34.96 3.74
C GLU A 356 -12.94 -35.87 4.91
N THR A 357 -14.01 -35.50 5.57
CA THR A 357 -14.44 -36.19 6.79
C THR A 357 -15.05 -37.55 6.56
N LYS A 358 -15.68 -37.76 5.42
CA LYS A 358 -16.37 -39.03 5.12
C LYS A 358 -15.58 -39.98 4.23
N LEU A 359 -14.85 -39.45 3.25
CA LEU A 359 -14.12 -40.29 2.29
C LEU A 359 -12.63 -40.43 2.67
N TYR A 360 -12.06 -39.44 3.32
CA TYR A 360 -10.64 -39.43 3.71
C TYR A 360 -10.41 -39.13 5.20
N PRO A 361 -11.10 -39.77 6.14
CA PRO A 361 -11.08 -39.39 7.56
C PRO A 361 -9.71 -39.57 8.24
N ASN A 362 -8.85 -40.43 7.68
CA ASN A 362 -7.61 -40.90 8.29
C ASN A 362 -6.36 -40.21 7.76
N LEU A 363 -6.47 -39.21 6.86
CA LEU A 363 -5.31 -38.45 6.41
C LEU A 363 -4.72 -37.63 7.58
N PRO A 364 -3.39 -37.52 7.66
CA PRO A 364 -2.76 -36.68 8.68
C PRO A 364 -3.11 -35.22 8.46
N ALA A 365 -3.38 -34.52 9.55
CA ALA A 365 -3.63 -33.06 9.48
C ALA A 365 -2.40 -32.33 8.94
N PHE A 366 -2.65 -31.38 8.05
CA PHE A 366 -1.62 -30.53 7.49
C PHE A 366 -2.18 -29.12 7.29
N SER A 367 -1.35 -28.09 7.50
CA SER A 367 -1.73 -26.70 7.24
C SER A 367 -0.57 -25.94 6.62
N ILE A 368 -0.89 -25.01 5.72
CA ILE A 368 0.08 -24.10 5.13
C ILE A 368 0.38 -22.99 6.14
N SER A 369 1.64 -22.88 6.52
CA SER A 369 2.07 -21.82 7.43
C SER A 369 2.08 -20.47 6.72
N LYS A 370 1.41 -19.48 7.29
CA LYS A 370 1.34 -18.11 6.78
C LYS A 370 1.94 -17.14 7.80
N ALA A 371 2.84 -16.30 7.34
CA ALA A 371 3.40 -15.20 8.16
C ALA A 371 3.78 -14.04 7.22
N ARG A 372 3.72 -12.80 7.74
CA ARG A 372 4.10 -11.64 6.92
C ARG A 372 5.61 -11.69 6.64
N PRO A 373 6.04 -11.75 5.38
CA PRO A 373 7.45 -11.71 5.04
C PRO A 373 8.03 -10.30 5.19
N SER A 374 9.32 -10.23 5.44
CA SER A 374 10.07 -8.96 5.48
C SER A 374 11.37 -9.08 4.66
N PRO A 375 11.26 -9.35 3.34
CA PRO A 375 12.43 -9.46 2.50
C PRO A 375 13.13 -8.12 2.33
N THR A 376 14.46 -8.14 2.14
CA THR A 376 15.31 -6.96 1.93
C THR A 376 15.85 -6.91 0.51
N GLY A 377 16.28 -5.73 0.05
CA GLY A 377 16.96 -5.58 -1.25
C GLY A 377 16.04 -5.66 -2.47
N GLY A 378 14.74 -5.39 -2.32
CA GLY A 378 13.80 -5.38 -3.44
C GLY A 378 14.04 -4.22 -4.42
N MET A 379 13.67 -4.43 -5.67
CA MET A 379 13.63 -3.42 -6.73
C MET A 379 12.19 -3.04 -7.04
N PRO A 380 11.85 -1.77 -7.29
CA PRO A 380 10.50 -1.37 -7.65
C PRO A 380 9.96 -2.17 -8.84
N ALA A 381 8.75 -2.73 -8.71
CA ALA A 381 8.08 -3.53 -9.72
C ALA A 381 6.57 -3.39 -9.59
N THR A 382 6.04 -2.31 -10.15
CA THR A 382 4.60 -2.01 -10.12
C THR A 382 3.82 -2.65 -11.28
N SER A 383 4.51 -3.22 -12.26
CA SER A 383 3.92 -3.96 -13.39
C SER A 383 4.78 -5.19 -13.68
N VAL A 384 4.11 -6.31 -13.89
CA VAL A 384 4.75 -7.60 -14.21
C VAL A 384 4.01 -8.22 -15.40
N THR A 385 4.74 -8.80 -16.33
CA THR A 385 4.16 -9.53 -17.47
C THR A 385 4.72 -10.95 -17.49
N VAL A 386 3.82 -11.92 -17.55
CA VAL A 386 4.12 -13.34 -17.74
C VAL A 386 3.58 -13.75 -19.10
N SER A 387 4.40 -13.57 -20.13
CA SER A 387 3.99 -13.74 -21.53
C SER A 387 3.54 -15.16 -21.85
N GLU A 388 4.15 -16.17 -21.21
CA GLU A 388 3.80 -17.58 -21.39
C GLU A 388 2.34 -17.89 -21.00
N HIS A 389 1.82 -17.14 -20.00
CA HIS A 389 0.44 -17.27 -19.53
C HIS A 389 -0.50 -16.18 -20.11
N SER A 390 -0.01 -15.32 -20.99
CA SER A 390 -0.77 -14.13 -21.50
C SER A 390 -1.29 -13.25 -20.34
N SER A 391 -0.58 -13.24 -19.23
CA SER A 391 -0.95 -12.57 -17.99
C SER A 391 -0.11 -11.33 -17.74
N SER A 392 -0.74 -10.32 -17.16
CA SER A 392 -0.07 -9.15 -16.60
C SER A 392 -0.64 -8.82 -15.22
N TYR A 393 0.22 -8.24 -14.37
CA TYR A 393 -0.10 -7.89 -13.01
C TYR A 393 0.25 -6.44 -12.77
N THR A 394 -0.65 -5.68 -12.17
CA THR A 394 -0.43 -4.29 -11.79
C THR A 394 -0.55 -4.15 -10.29
N TYR A 395 0.45 -3.54 -9.66
CA TYR A 395 0.45 -3.28 -8.24
C TYR A 395 -0.47 -2.11 -7.90
N ASP A 396 -1.39 -2.33 -7.00
CA ASP A 396 -2.22 -1.31 -6.39
C ASP A 396 -1.55 -0.86 -5.07
N PRO A 397 -0.93 0.33 -5.01
CA PRO A 397 -0.24 0.80 -3.82
C PRO A 397 -1.18 1.10 -2.66
N ILE A 398 -2.46 1.31 -2.94
CA ILE A 398 -3.50 1.57 -1.95
C ILE A 398 -3.85 0.29 -1.21
N MET A 399 -4.03 -0.78 -1.99
CA MET A 399 -4.39 -2.09 -1.45
C MET A 399 -3.18 -2.91 -1.03
N GLY A 400 -1.98 -2.54 -1.48
CA GLY A 400 -0.76 -3.26 -1.22
C GLY A 400 -0.69 -4.63 -1.90
N THR A 401 -1.47 -4.83 -2.97
CA THR A 401 -1.64 -6.12 -3.66
C THR A 401 -1.48 -5.96 -5.18
N TYR A 402 -1.24 -7.07 -5.86
CA TYR A 402 -1.26 -7.12 -7.32
C TYR A 402 -2.65 -7.52 -7.83
N GLN A 403 -3.06 -6.92 -8.93
CA GLN A 403 -4.28 -7.25 -9.68
C GLN A 403 -3.89 -7.90 -11.00
N LYS A 404 -4.49 -9.06 -11.30
CA LYS A 404 -4.23 -9.82 -12.52
C LYS A 404 -5.12 -9.37 -13.66
N THR A 405 -4.53 -9.26 -14.84
CA THR A 405 -5.21 -9.15 -16.14
C THR A 405 -4.73 -10.30 -17.01
N GLU A 406 -5.62 -10.99 -17.66
CA GLU A 406 -5.31 -12.08 -18.57
C GLU A 406 -6.02 -11.89 -19.90
N ASN A 407 -5.31 -12.05 -21.01
CA ASN A 407 -5.85 -11.78 -22.34
C ASN A 407 -6.56 -10.42 -22.47
N GLY A 408 -6.09 -9.40 -21.72
CA GLY A 408 -6.68 -8.06 -21.69
C GLY A 408 -7.92 -7.91 -20.80
N HIS A 409 -8.37 -8.96 -20.10
CA HIS A 409 -9.50 -8.93 -19.17
C HIS A 409 -9.02 -8.90 -17.71
N ALA A 410 -9.59 -8.00 -16.91
CA ALA A 410 -9.33 -7.95 -15.49
C ALA A 410 -9.88 -9.21 -14.80
N TYR A 411 -9.03 -9.90 -14.06
CA TYR A 411 -9.37 -11.14 -13.37
C TYR A 411 -10.15 -10.84 -12.09
N ARG A 412 -11.38 -11.37 -11.99
CA ARG A 412 -12.32 -11.03 -10.92
C ARG A 412 -12.85 -12.28 -10.24
N ASP A 413 -13.21 -12.14 -8.98
CA ASP A 413 -14.02 -13.13 -8.30
C ASP A 413 -15.49 -13.04 -8.78
N ALA A 414 -16.10 -14.18 -9.13
CA ALA A 414 -17.43 -14.21 -9.73
C ALA A 414 -18.54 -13.72 -8.80
N LYS A 415 -18.41 -13.92 -7.48
CA LYS A 415 -19.41 -13.55 -6.48
C LYS A 415 -19.34 -12.06 -6.15
N SER A 416 -18.15 -11.57 -5.83
CA SER A 416 -17.95 -10.15 -5.43
C SER A 416 -17.83 -9.21 -6.62
N ARG A 417 -17.49 -9.70 -7.82
CA ARG A 417 -17.20 -8.94 -9.03
C ARG A 417 -15.99 -8.00 -8.90
N LEU A 418 -15.22 -8.14 -7.82
CA LEU A 418 -14.01 -7.34 -7.57
C LEU A 418 -12.78 -7.99 -8.17
N PRO A 419 -11.77 -7.22 -8.58
CA PRO A 419 -10.48 -7.76 -8.99
C PRO A 419 -9.89 -8.63 -7.88
N LEU A 420 -9.27 -9.75 -8.26
CA LEU A 420 -8.52 -10.55 -7.31
C LEU A 420 -7.36 -9.74 -6.73
N ARG A 421 -7.15 -9.89 -5.45
CA ARG A 421 -6.06 -9.27 -4.70
C ARG A 421 -5.01 -10.30 -4.39
N ILE A 422 -3.91 -10.20 -5.11
CA ILE A 422 -2.77 -11.11 -4.96
C ILE A 422 -1.78 -10.44 -4.01
N GLU A 423 -1.68 -10.95 -2.79
CA GLU A 423 -0.78 -10.41 -1.77
C GLU A 423 0.69 -10.62 -2.15
N MET A 424 1.00 -11.78 -2.75
CA MET A 424 2.31 -12.11 -3.29
C MET A 424 2.16 -12.83 -4.62
N LEU A 425 2.89 -12.36 -5.63
CA LEU A 425 3.04 -13.04 -6.91
C LEU A 425 4.43 -13.67 -6.97
N ILE A 426 4.51 -14.90 -7.42
CA ILE A 426 5.76 -15.63 -7.63
C ILE A 426 5.78 -16.13 -9.06
N VAL A 427 6.80 -15.77 -9.84
CA VAL A 427 7.09 -16.40 -11.13
C VAL A 427 8.17 -17.45 -10.88
N MET A 428 7.77 -18.70 -10.97
CA MET A 428 8.57 -19.88 -10.62
C MET A 428 9.07 -20.54 -11.90
N HIS A 429 10.38 -20.48 -12.16
CA HIS A 429 10.99 -21.05 -13.34
C HIS A 429 11.38 -22.50 -13.10
N THR A 430 10.89 -23.43 -13.94
CA THR A 430 11.19 -24.84 -13.85
C THR A 430 11.42 -25.44 -15.22
N GLN A 431 12.00 -26.65 -15.24
CA GLN A 431 12.09 -27.41 -16.49
C GLN A 431 10.71 -27.91 -16.89
N VAL A 432 10.29 -27.54 -18.09
CA VAL A 432 9.06 -28.00 -18.72
C VAL A 432 9.41 -28.99 -19.82
N THR A 433 8.77 -30.13 -19.81
CA THR A 433 8.92 -31.18 -20.85
C THR A 433 7.60 -31.32 -21.60
N GLU A 434 7.64 -31.07 -22.89
CA GLU A 434 6.53 -31.37 -23.78
C GLU A 434 6.54 -32.87 -24.07
N LEU A 435 5.51 -33.55 -23.60
CA LEU A 435 5.38 -34.99 -23.79
C LEU A 435 4.89 -35.26 -25.21
N ASN A 436 5.46 -36.28 -25.85
CA ASN A 436 5.05 -36.69 -27.21
C ASN A 436 3.71 -37.47 -27.18
N VAL A 437 2.72 -36.89 -26.48
CA VAL A 437 1.36 -37.44 -26.33
C VAL A 437 0.38 -36.28 -26.51
N SER A 438 -0.60 -36.46 -27.40
CA SER A 438 -1.64 -35.48 -27.63
C SER A 438 -2.81 -35.65 -26.63
N ASP A 439 -3.46 -34.53 -26.32
CA ASP A 439 -4.72 -34.46 -25.58
C ASP A 439 -5.95 -35.03 -26.32
N GLY A 440 -5.77 -35.52 -27.53
CA GLY A 440 -6.83 -35.97 -28.42
C GLY A 440 -7.39 -34.88 -29.32
N HIS A 441 -7.00 -33.63 -29.15
CA HIS A 441 -7.35 -32.45 -29.96
C HIS A 441 -6.15 -31.86 -30.73
N GLY A 442 -4.99 -32.51 -30.65
CA GLY A 442 -3.78 -32.13 -31.37
C GLY A 442 -2.77 -31.32 -30.58
N SER A 443 -3.09 -30.94 -29.34
CA SER A 443 -2.17 -30.24 -28.46
C SER A 443 -1.35 -31.24 -27.63
N LEU A 444 -0.07 -30.91 -27.40
CA LEU A 444 0.81 -31.75 -26.58
C LEU A 444 0.63 -31.47 -25.09
N ILE A 445 0.88 -32.48 -24.28
CA ILE A 445 0.76 -32.41 -22.83
C ILE A 445 2.11 -31.95 -22.26
N HIS A 446 2.07 -31.05 -21.29
CA HIS A 446 3.26 -30.56 -20.61
C HIS A 446 3.46 -31.24 -19.25
N ASP A 447 4.69 -31.55 -18.93
CA ASP A 447 5.11 -32.00 -17.60
C ASP A 447 6.12 -30.97 -17.01
N PHE A 448 5.83 -30.55 -15.79
CA PHE A 448 6.63 -29.58 -15.04
C PHE A 448 7.40 -30.28 -13.94
N ASN A 449 8.72 -30.06 -13.88
CA ASN A 449 9.56 -30.68 -12.87
C ASN A 449 9.44 -29.91 -11.55
N LEU A 450 8.47 -30.25 -10.72
CA LEU A 450 8.28 -29.66 -9.38
C LEU A 450 9.11 -30.35 -8.29
N GLU A 451 9.76 -31.48 -8.58
CA GLU A 451 10.60 -32.23 -7.66
C GLU A 451 12.10 -31.87 -7.83
N SER A 452 12.36 -30.58 -7.95
CA SER A 452 13.68 -30.02 -8.20
C SER A 452 13.85 -28.66 -7.50
N THR A 453 14.80 -27.89 -7.97
CA THR A 453 15.04 -26.51 -7.56
C THR A 453 15.18 -25.61 -8.77
N GLY A 454 14.88 -24.32 -8.61
CA GLY A 454 15.05 -23.35 -9.69
C GLY A 454 15.03 -21.91 -9.19
N SER A 455 15.15 -20.98 -10.11
CA SER A 455 15.00 -19.55 -9.81
C SER A 455 13.54 -19.17 -9.65
N ALA A 456 13.29 -18.11 -8.87
CA ALA A 456 11.99 -17.52 -8.73
C ALA A 456 12.10 -15.99 -8.69
N ASP A 457 11.17 -15.32 -9.35
CA ASP A 457 10.95 -13.89 -9.19
C ASP A 457 9.76 -13.68 -8.24
N ILE A 458 10.03 -13.04 -7.12
CA ILE A 458 9.06 -12.86 -6.05
C ILE A 458 8.62 -11.40 -6.03
N TYR A 459 7.33 -11.15 -6.14
CA TYR A 459 6.77 -9.81 -6.15
C TYR A 459 5.88 -9.61 -4.92
N TYR A 460 6.30 -8.69 -4.07
CA TYR A 460 5.60 -8.39 -2.82
C TYR A 460 5.64 -6.88 -2.57
N LYS A 461 4.49 -6.29 -2.27
CA LYS A 461 4.32 -4.86 -1.98
C LYS A 461 5.01 -3.91 -2.99
N GLY A 462 4.81 -4.18 -4.28
CA GLY A 462 5.32 -3.33 -5.36
C GLY A 462 6.82 -3.46 -5.59
N GLN A 463 7.47 -4.46 -5.01
CA GLN A 463 8.89 -4.75 -5.16
C GLN A 463 9.10 -6.14 -5.75
N ARG A 464 10.14 -6.30 -6.56
CA ARG A 464 10.65 -7.59 -7.04
C ARG A 464 11.87 -7.99 -6.25
N TYR A 465 11.88 -9.23 -5.81
CA TYR A 465 13.02 -9.88 -5.15
C TYR A 465 13.43 -11.09 -6.00
N ALA A 466 14.68 -11.12 -6.45
CA ALA A 466 15.23 -12.34 -7.03
C ALA A 466 15.35 -13.41 -5.94
N GLY A 467 15.06 -14.63 -6.27
CA GLY A 467 15.07 -15.73 -5.31
C GLY A 467 15.18 -17.10 -5.97
N ALA A 468 14.91 -18.11 -5.19
CA ALA A 468 14.88 -19.49 -5.63
C ALA A 468 13.71 -20.24 -5.00
N TRP A 469 13.31 -21.32 -5.64
CA TRP A 469 12.34 -22.25 -5.10
C TRP A 469 12.95 -23.64 -4.96
N SER A 470 12.40 -24.43 -4.07
CA SER A 470 12.77 -25.84 -3.88
C SER A 470 11.54 -26.70 -3.59
N GLY A 471 11.35 -27.71 -4.41
CA GLY A 471 10.44 -28.83 -4.25
C GLY A 471 11.20 -30.16 -4.25
N ALA A 472 12.51 -30.17 -3.97
CA ALA A 472 13.37 -31.35 -4.04
C ALA A 472 12.90 -32.49 -3.10
N ASP A 473 12.16 -32.17 -2.04
CA ASP A 473 11.42 -33.15 -1.25
C ASP A 473 9.93 -33.10 -1.64
N SER A 474 9.50 -34.07 -2.46
CA SER A 474 8.11 -34.15 -2.93
C SER A 474 7.06 -34.36 -1.83
N HIS A 475 7.51 -34.65 -0.59
CA HIS A 475 6.62 -34.84 0.57
C HIS A 475 6.62 -33.62 1.52
N SER A 476 7.22 -32.52 1.10
CA SER A 476 7.23 -31.25 1.81
C SER A 476 6.74 -30.12 0.90
N PRO A 477 6.10 -29.08 1.45
CA PRO A 477 5.66 -27.93 0.66
C PRO A 477 6.82 -27.32 -0.13
N ILE A 478 6.52 -26.85 -1.34
CA ILE A 478 7.47 -26.05 -2.11
C ILE A 478 7.84 -24.81 -1.30
N THR A 479 9.13 -24.58 -1.14
CA THR A 479 9.67 -23.46 -0.38
C THR A 479 10.29 -22.42 -1.31
N PHE A 480 10.32 -21.18 -0.84
CA PHE A 480 10.90 -20.06 -1.55
C PHE A 480 11.94 -19.38 -0.66
N THR A 481 13.02 -18.92 -1.28
CA THR A 481 14.09 -18.17 -0.60
C THR A 481 14.40 -16.91 -1.38
N THR A 482 14.87 -15.88 -0.69
CA THR A 482 15.46 -14.69 -1.31
C THR A 482 16.87 -14.97 -1.82
N ALA A 483 17.47 -14.06 -2.61
CA ALA A 483 18.79 -14.25 -3.20
C ALA A 483 19.92 -14.40 -2.17
N ASP A 484 19.73 -13.88 -0.95
CA ASP A 484 20.63 -14.06 0.19
C ASP A 484 20.39 -15.38 0.97
N GLY A 485 19.50 -16.25 0.47
CA GLY A 485 19.21 -17.57 1.03
C GLY A 485 18.27 -17.56 2.23
N GLN A 486 17.65 -16.43 2.57
CA GLN A 486 16.65 -16.40 3.63
C GLN A 486 15.35 -17.08 3.19
N ALA A 487 14.81 -17.94 4.07
CA ALA A 487 13.51 -18.55 3.84
C ALA A 487 12.41 -17.49 3.78
N LEU A 488 11.61 -17.51 2.74
CA LEU A 488 10.51 -16.59 2.55
C LEU A 488 9.22 -17.16 3.15
N SER A 489 8.64 -16.46 4.11
CA SER A 489 7.31 -16.78 4.60
C SER A 489 6.25 -16.39 3.57
N LEU A 490 5.18 -17.17 3.47
CA LEU A 490 4.03 -16.82 2.65
C LEU A 490 3.12 -15.87 3.43
N PRO A 491 2.71 -14.71 2.88
CA PRO A 491 1.86 -13.77 3.59
C PRO A 491 0.46 -14.33 3.85
N PRO A 492 -0.25 -13.82 4.86
CA PRO A 492 -1.70 -13.99 4.92
C PRO A 492 -2.32 -13.42 3.65
N GLY A 493 -3.20 -14.15 3.01
CA GLY A 493 -3.80 -13.75 1.76
C GLY A 493 -3.48 -14.66 0.60
N LEU A 494 -3.97 -14.29 -0.58
CA LEU A 494 -3.76 -15.07 -1.79
C LEU A 494 -2.30 -14.94 -2.26
N VAL A 495 -1.64 -16.08 -2.40
CA VAL A 495 -0.35 -16.21 -3.08
C VAL A 495 -0.60 -16.81 -4.46
N TRP A 496 -0.16 -16.11 -5.50
CA TRP A 496 -0.27 -16.59 -6.88
C TRP A 496 1.10 -17.03 -7.38
N VAL A 497 1.20 -18.24 -7.90
CA VAL A 497 2.44 -18.83 -8.41
C VAL A 497 2.25 -19.15 -9.90
N ASP A 498 2.90 -18.36 -10.75
CA ASP A 498 3.03 -18.68 -12.18
C ASP A 498 4.19 -19.65 -12.37
N VAL A 499 3.89 -20.86 -12.84
CA VAL A 499 4.89 -21.87 -13.15
C VAL A 499 5.25 -21.78 -14.62
N THR A 500 6.46 -21.38 -14.92
CA THR A 500 6.96 -21.10 -16.28
C THR A 500 8.20 -21.92 -16.62
N SER A 501 8.56 -21.92 -17.90
CA SER A 501 9.81 -22.51 -18.40
C SER A 501 11.07 -21.70 -18.05
#